data_b6274fdcfc0c0f5a7ea5179b8a311d4d
#
_entry.id   b6274fdcfc0c0f5a7ea5179b8a311d4d
#
_cell.length_a   1.000
_cell.length_b   1.000
_cell.length_c   1.000
_cell.angle_alpha   90.00
_cell.angle_beta   90.00
_cell.angle_gamma   90.00
#
_symmetry.space_group_name_H-M   'P 1'
#
loop_
_entity.id
_entity.type
_entity.pdbx_description
1 polymer ?
#
loop_
_entity_poly.entity_id
_entity_poly.type
_entity_poly.pdbx_seq_one_letter_code
_entity_poly.pdbx_strand_id
1 'polypeptide(L)'
;MNNKSLIHSLVAFVALMLIVGCKPGVPSEIIQPDDMEDILYDYQLADAMAQQSSDYAYNQVLYREAVFKKYGITSAEFDSSMVYYTRHTESLHKIYENIAERLRNEALSLGASESEVNRYSSISSNGDTANVWNGSKSILLMPTAPYNVSSFDILADTTY
;
A
#
# COMPACT_ATOMS: atom_id res chain seq x y z
N MET A 1 -53.39 -2.81 26.22
CA MET A 1 -51.94 -2.97 26.01
C MET A 1 -51.25 -2.49 27.27
N ASN A 2 -50.49 -3.36 27.95
CA ASN A 2 -49.85 -3.01 29.22
C ASN A 2 -48.65 -2.05 28.99
N ASN A 3 -48.73 -0.85 29.56
CA ASN A 3 -47.64 0.15 29.47
C ASN A 3 -46.27 -0.42 29.91
N LYS A 4 -46.27 -1.39 30.82
CA LYS A 4 -45.05 -2.08 31.26
C LYS A 4 -44.38 -2.89 30.12
N SER A 5 -45.15 -3.60 29.30
CA SER A 5 -44.64 -4.35 28.15
C SER A 5 -44.06 -3.44 27.09
N LEU A 6 -44.66 -2.29 26.84
CA LEU A 6 -44.18 -1.27 25.91
C LEU A 6 -42.84 -0.66 26.36
N ILE A 7 -42.69 -0.40 27.66
CA ILE A 7 -41.47 0.13 28.26
C ILE A 7 -40.31 -0.92 28.13
N HIS A 8 -40.59 -2.19 28.43
CA HIS A 8 -39.58 -3.25 28.29
C HIS A 8 -39.14 -3.45 26.84
N SER A 9 -40.06 -3.38 25.88
CA SER A 9 -39.75 -3.45 24.45
C SER A 9 -38.90 -2.27 23.99
N LEU A 10 -39.21 -1.06 24.48
CA LEU A 10 -38.44 0.15 24.17
C LEU A 10 -37.01 0.08 24.74
N VAL A 11 -36.89 -0.36 26.01
CA VAL A 11 -35.58 -0.53 26.66
C VAL A 11 -34.73 -1.59 25.94
N ALA A 12 -35.34 -2.72 25.55
CA ALA A 12 -34.65 -3.77 24.79
C ALA A 12 -34.18 -3.27 23.42
N PHE A 13 -35.00 -2.47 22.75
CA PHE A 13 -34.63 -1.87 21.44
C PHE A 13 -33.48 -0.86 21.58
N VAL A 14 -33.50 -0.01 22.60
CA VAL A 14 -32.41 0.94 22.88
C VAL A 14 -31.14 0.21 23.29
N ALA A 15 -31.23 -0.85 24.11
CA ALA A 15 -30.07 -1.68 24.46
C ALA A 15 -29.47 -2.39 23.23
N LEU A 16 -30.30 -2.86 22.30
CA LEU A 16 -29.84 -3.47 21.06
C LEU A 16 -29.10 -2.47 20.14
N MET A 17 -29.58 -1.23 20.08
CA MET A 17 -28.94 -0.14 19.33
C MET A 17 -27.55 0.24 19.89
N LEU A 18 -27.32 0.11 21.19
CA LEU A 18 -26.04 0.41 21.83
C LEU A 18 -24.96 -0.65 21.57
N ILE A 19 -25.32 -1.87 21.20
CA ILE A 19 -24.38 -2.98 20.95
C ILE A 19 -23.79 -2.90 19.52
N VAL A 20 -24.46 -2.26 18.58
CA VAL A 20 -24.04 -2.21 17.15
C VAL A 20 -22.96 -1.15 16.88
N GLY A 21 -22.58 -0.31 17.86
CA GLY A 21 -21.79 0.90 17.67
C GLY A 21 -20.27 0.77 17.84
N CYS A 22 -19.72 -0.34 18.31
CA CYS A 22 -18.28 -0.46 18.54
C CYS A 22 -17.60 -1.34 17.48
N LYS A 23 -17.32 -0.76 16.29
CA LYS A 23 -16.13 -1.22 15.56
C LYS A 23 -14.91 -0.68 16.32
N PRO A 24 -13.92 -1.52 16.70
CA PRO A 24 -12.67 -1.01 17.24
C PRO A 24 -12.03 -0.10 16.19
N GLY A 25 -12.03 1.18 16.44
CA GLY A 25 -11.35 2.17 15.60
C GLY A 25 -9.84 2.01 15.70
N VAL A 26 -9.12 2.68 14.82
CA VAL A 26 -7.66 2.78 14.91
C VAL A 26 -7.32 3.51 16.22
N PRO A 27 -6.38 2.99 17.05
CA PRO A 27 -5.95 3.65 18.29
C PRO A 27 -5.49 5.09 18.02
N SER A 28 -5.68 5.97 19.00
CA SER A 28 -5.36 7.41 18.87
C SER A 28 -3.86 7.68 18.71
N GLU A 29 -3.02 6.74 19.16
CA GLU A 29 -1.55 6.82 19.03
C GLU A 29 -1.05 6.42 17.64
N ILE A 30 -1.95 5.88 16.81
CA ILE A 30 -1.67 5.46 15.44
C ILE A 30 -2.23 6.52 14.48
N ILE A 31 -1.47 6.86 13.47
CA ILE A 31 -1.90 7.76 12.40
C ILE A 31 -3.21 7.22 11.81
N GLN A 32 -4.24 8.06 11.74
CA GLN A 32 -5.55 7.64 11.26
C GLN A 32 -5.49 7.29 9.76
N PRO A 33 -6.41 6.44 9.24
CA PRO A 33 -6.33 5.93 7.88
C PRO A 33 -6.24 7.01 6.80
N ASP A 34 -7.03 8.07 6.94
CA ASP A 34 -7.08 9.16 5.95
C ASP A 34 -5.76 9.94 5.94
N ASP A 35 -5.22 10.26 7.12
CA ASP A 35 -3.92 10.91 7.25
C ASP A 35 -2.78 10.00 6.76
N MET A 36 -2.88 8.69 7.05
CA MET A 36 -1.89 7.69 6.60
C MET A 36 -1.89 7.55 5.09
N GLU A 37 -3.06 7.64 4.43
CA GLU A 37 -3.18 7.64 2.98
C GLU A 37 -2.44 8.86 2.37
N ASP A 38 -2.69 10.05 2.88
CA ASP A 38 -2.05 11.27 2.40
C ASP A 38 -0.52 11.25 2.61
N ILE A 39 -0.07 10.78 3.78
CA ILE A 39 1.35 10.66 4.10
C ILE A 39 2.03 9.65 3.17
N LEU A 40 1.44 8.47 2.97
CA LEU A 40 1.98 7.44 2.10
C LEU A 40 1.98 7.86 0.63
N TYR A 41 0.96 8.60 0.20
CA TYR A 41 0.92 9.18 -1.15
C TYR A 41 2.12 10.10 -1.38
N ASP A 42 2.32 11.10 -0.52
CA ASP A 42 3.45 12.03 -0.62
C ASP A 42 4.80 11.32 -0.45
N TYR A 43 4.87 10.31 0.42
CA TYR A 43 6.07 9.51 0.62
C TYR A 43 6.49 8.78 -0.66
N GLN A 44 5.54 8.21 -1.40
CA GLN A 44 5.83 7.54 -2.67
C GLN A 44 6.28 8.52 -3.75
N LEU A 45 5.66 9.71 -3.82
CA LEU A 45 6.13 10.76 -4.72
C LEU A 45 7.54 11.24 -4.36
N ALA A 46 7.82 11.42 -3.08
CA ALA A 46 9.13 11.81 -2.57
C ALA A 46 10.20 10.78 -2.92
N ASP A 47 9.90 9.48 -2.76
CA ASP A 47 10.81 8.40 -3.13
C ASP A 47 11.04 8.35 -4.65
N ALA A 48 10.01 8.48 -5.46
CA ALA A 48 10.12 8.54 -6.91
C ALA A 48 10.98 9.74 -7.38
N MET A 49 10.84 10.90 -6.73
CA MET A 49 11.68 12.06 -7.00
C MET A 49 13.15 11.80 -6.59
N ALA A 50 13.38 11.15 -5.47
CA ALA A 50 14.71 10.78 -5.03
C ALA A 50 15.38 9.82 -6.01
N GLN A 51 14.64 8.84 -6.56
CA GLN A 51 15.14 7.89 -7.55
C GLN A 51 15.61 8.56 -8.87
N GLN A 52 15.03 9.69 -9.21
CA GLN A 52 15.41 10.46 -10.40
C GLN A 52 16.58 11.43 -10.15
N SER A 53 17.02 11.56 -8.91
CA SER A 53 18.10 12.46 -8.54
C SER A 53 19.47 11.82 -8.70
N SER A 54 20.53 12.65 -8.78
CA SER A 54 21.90 12.19 -8.89
C SER A 54 22.46 11.54 -7.61
N ASP A 55 21.86 11.84 -6.45
CA ASP A 55 22.24 11.27 -5.15
C ASP A 55 20.96 10.75 -4.46
N TYR A 56 20.59 9.52 -4.83
CA TYR A 56 19.40 8.86 -4.30
C TYR A 56 19.43 8.76 -2.77
N ALA A 57 20.53 8.28 -2.20
CA ALA A 57 20.61 8.00 -0.77
C ALA A 57 20.42 9.27 0.09
N TYR A 58 21.03 10.37 -0.31
CA TYR A 58 20.88 11.64 0.36
C TYR A 58 19.46 12.22 0.18
N ASN A 59 18.97 12.24 -1.05
CA ASN A 59 17.68 12.85 -1.37
C ASN A 59 16.51 12.03 -0.82
N GLN A 60 16.60 10.71 -0.73
CA GLN A 60 15.59 9.87 -0.09
C GLN A 60 15.37 10.27 1.37
N VAL A 61 16.46 10.45 2.13
CA VAL A 61 16.36 10.88 3.54
C VAL A 61 15.79 12.29 3.62
N LEU A 62 16.29 13.21 2.80
CA LEU A 62 15.87 14.60 2.80
C LEU A 62 14.38 14.76 2.49
N TYR A 63 13.91 14.08 1.45
CA TYR A 63 12.50 14.20 1.01
C TYR A 63 11.55 13.50 1.97
N ARG A 64 11.94 12.35 2.56
CA ARG A 64 11.18 11.70 3.63
C ARG A 64 10.98 12.61 4.83
N GLU A 65 12.05 13.25 5.30
CA GLU A 65 11.98 14.18 6.42
C GLU A 65 11.10 15.41 6.08
N ALA A 66 11.14 15.87 4.84
CA ALA A 66 10.27 16.95 4.37
C ALA A 66 8.78 16.55 4.40
N VAL A 67 8.45 15.30 4.01
CA VAL A 67 7.09 14.76 4.12
C VAL A 67 6.65 14.71 5.58
N PHE A 68 7.45 14.12 6.47
CA PHE A 68 7.10 14.03 7.88
C PHE A 68 6.90 15.41 8.52
N LYS A 69 7.75 16.36 8.17
CA LYS A 69 7.61 17.75 8.61
C LYS A 69 6.32 18.41 8.09
N LYS A 70 5.91 18.12 6.85
CA LYS A 70 4.66 18.64 6.25
C LYS A 70 3.45 18.21 7.08
N TYR A 71 3.43 16.97 7.55
CA TYR A 71 2.31 16.41 8.33
C TYR A 71 2.49 16.56 9.84
N GLY A 72 3.60 17.12 10.31
CA GLY A 72 3.88 17.33 11.73
C GLY A 72 4.07 16.03 12.50
N ILE A 73 4.53 14.96 11.84
CA ILE A 73 4.79 13.66 12.45
C ILE A 73 6.27 13.39 12.57
N THR A 74 6.62 12.47 13.46
CA THR A 74 7.97 11.94 13.62
C THR A 74 8.13 10.62 12.86
N SER A 75 9.38 10.23 12.56
CA SER A 75 9.70 8.91 12.00
C SER A 75 9.19 7.78 12.89
N ALA A 76 9.29 7.93 14.23
CA ALA A 76 8.84 6.92 15.19
C ALA A 76 7.30 6.72 15.15
N GLU A 77 6.53 7.78 15.01
CA GLU A 77 5.07 7.72 14.88
C GLU A 77 4.68 7.05 13.55
N PHE A 78 5.36 7.38 12.47
CA PHE A 78 5.18 6.73 11.18
C PHE A 78 5.51 5.23 11.26
N ASP A 79 6.66 4.86 11.78
CA ASP A 79 7.10 3.46 11.90
C ASP A 79 6.16 2.64 12.78
N SER A 80 5.71 3.20 13.90
CA SER A 80 4.73 2.55 14.79
C SER A 80 3.39 2.33 14.08
N SER A 81 2.95 3.30 13.30
CA SER A 81 1.72 3.21 12.52
C SER A 81 1.85 2.19 11.39
N MET A 82 3.00 2.13 10.71
CA MET A 82 3.26 1.08 9.71
C MET A 82 3.24 -0.31 10.32
N VAL A 83 3.82 -0.52 11.51
CA VAL A 83 3.73 -1.80 12.23
C VAL A 83 2.28 -2.18 12.55
N TYR A 84 1.46 -1.21 12.95
CA TYR A 84 0.04 -1.44 13.17
C TYR A 84 -0.66 -1.87 11.87
N TYR A 85 -0.51 -1.11 10.78
CA TYR A 85 -1.17 -1.38 9.50
C TYR A 85 -0.70 -2.68 8.84
N THR A 86 0.55 -3.09 9.00
CA THR A 86 1.03 -4.39 8.50
C THR A 86 0.36 -5.58 9.19
N ARG A 87 -0.15 -5.39 10.42
CA ARG A 87 -0.96 -6.38 11.13
C ARG A 87 -2.46 -6.29 10.79
N HIS A 88 -2.89 -5.17 10.22
CA HIS A 88 -4.27 -4.91 9.79
C HIS A 88 -4.32 -4.77 8.25
N THR A 89 -4.00 -5.87 7.59
CA THR A 89 -3.76 -5.91 6.13
C THR A 89 -4.94 -5.41 5.29
N GLU A 90 -6.18 -5.62 5.74
CA GLU A 90 -7.37 -5.09 5.05
C GLU A 90 -7.39 -3.56 5.01
N SER A 91 -7.04 -2.92 6.13
CA SER A 91 -6.96 -1.46 6.20
C SER A 91 -5.81 -0.92 5.36
N LEU A 92 -4.65 -1.57 5.42
CA LEU A 92 -3.49 -1.21 4.61
C LEU A 92 -3.78 -1.37 3.12
N HIS A 93 -4.42 -2.46 2.74
CA HIS A 93 -4.82 -2.72 1.35
C HIS A 93 -5.71 -1.60 0.81
N LYS A 94 -6.73 -1.23 1.57
CA LYS A 94 -7.63 -0.13 1.19
C LYS A 94 -6.90 1.20 1.01
N ILE A 95 -5.97 1.52 1.91
CA ILE A 95 -5.13 2.73 1.79
C ILE A 95 -4.35 2.69 0.45
N TYR A 96 -3.70 1.57 0.14
CA TYR A 96 -2.94 1.46 -1.10
C TYR A 96 -3.82 1.45 -2.36
N GLU A 97 -5.03 0.88 -2.31
CA GLU A 97 -6.00 0.99 -3.41
C GLU A 97 -6.37 2.45 -3.70
N ASN A 98 -6.68 3.21 -2.66
CA ASN A 98 -7.01 4.63 -2.79
C ASN A 98 -5.83 5.43 -3.36
N ILE A 99 -4.62 5.18 -2.86
CA ILE A 99 -3.38 5.81 -3.37
C ILE A 99 -3.17 5.49 -4.85
N ALA A 100 -3.34 4.23 -5.24
CA ALA A 100 -3.18 3.80 -6.63
C ALA A 100 -4.20 4.47 -7.55
N GLU A 101 -5.46 4.57 -7.12
CA GLU A 101 -6.50 5.29 -7.86
C GLU A 101 -6.18 6.78 -7.99
N ARG A 102 -5.73 7.41 -6.93
CA ARG A 102 -5.33 8.82 -6.93
C ARG A 102 -4.17 9.10 -7.88
N LEU A 103 -3.11 8.29 -7.81
CA LEU A 103 -1.95 8.39 -8.72
C LEU A 103 -2.35 8.17 -10.17
N ARG A 104 -3.25 7.19 -10.43
CA ARG A 104 -3.79 6.95 -11.76
C ARG A 104 -4.52 8.18 -12.31
N ASN A 105 -5.45 8.72 -11.52
CA ASN A 105 -6.25 9.88 -11.94
C ASN A 105 -5.37 11.10 -12.19
N GLU A 106 -4.35 11.29 -11.38
CA GLU A 106 -3.38 12.38 -11.55
C GLU A 106 -2.53 12.19 -12.81
N ALA A 107 -2.01 10.98 -13.05
CA ALA A 107 -1.26 10.67 -14.27
C ALA A 107 -2.08 10.93 -15.54
N LEU A 108 -3.36 10.51 -15.56
CA LEU A 108 -4.28 10.78 -16.66
C LEU A 108 -4.52 12.27 -16.83
N SER A 109 -4.67 13.02 -15.75
CA SER A 109 -4.86 14.48 -15.80
C SER A 109 -3.63 15.22 -16.35
N LEU A 110 -2.45 14.66 -16.17
CA LEU A 110 -1.17 15.17 -16.68
C LEU A 110 -0.89 14.69 -18.13
N GLY A 111 -1.79 13.93 -18.73
CA GLY A 111 -1.71 13.52 -20.14
C GLY A 111 -1.16 12.13 -20.38
N ALA A 112 -0.97 11.30 -19.36
CA ALA A 112 -0.67 9.89 -19.55
C ALA A 112 -1.83 9.16 -20.25
N SER A 113 -1.52 8.20 -21.11
CA SER A 113 -2.53 7.39 -21.75
C SER A 113 -3.05 6.27 -20.84
N GLU A 114 -4.29 5.84 -21.01
CA GLU A 114 -4.86 4.68 -20.30
C GLU A 114 -3.99 3.42 -20.45
N SER A 115 -3.37 3.21 -21.61
CA SER A 115 -2.49 2.05 -21.85
C SER A 115 -1.19 2.11 -21.05
N GLU A 116 -0.65 3.30 -20.79
CA GLU A 116 0.53 3.49 -19.97
C GLU A 116 0.23 3.23 -18.51
N VAL A 117 -0.87 3.78 -18.02
CA VAL A 117 -1.29 3.60 -16.62
C VAL A 117 -1.65 2.13 -16.34
N ASN A 118 -2.41 1.49 -17.25
CA ASN A 118 -2.83 0.10 -17.08
C ASN A 118 -1.67 -0.92 -17.20
N ARG A 119 -0.57 -0.56 -17.85
CA ARG A 119 0.61 -1.44 -17.92
C ARG A 119 1.14 -1.81 -16.54
N TYR A 120 1.04 -0.92 -15.57
CA TYR A 120 1.51 -1.14 -14.19
C TYR A 120 0.42 -1.68 -13.27
N SER A 121 -0.84 -1.44 -13.56
CA SER A 121 -1.97 -1.95 -12.75
C SER A 121 -2.26 -3.43 -12.96
N SER A 122 -1.93 -3.98 -14.12
CA SER A 122 -2.13 -5.40 -14.43
C SER A 122 -1.20 -6.34 -13.66
N ILE A 123 -0.18 -5.82 -12.99
CA ILE A 123 0.78 -6.62 -12.22
C ILE A 123 0.24 -7.01 -10.83
N SER A 124 -0.80 -6.34 -10.34
CA SER A 124 -1.24 -6.49 -8.94
C SER A 124 -2.57 -7.21 -8.72
N SER A 125 -3.36 -7.49 -9.75
CA SER A 125 -4.67 -8.08 -9.55
C SER A 125 -4.68 -9.57 -9.91
N ASN A 126 -4.79 -10.44 -8.98
CA ASN A 126 -5.23 -11.84 -9.07
C ASN A 126 -4.19 -12.96 -8.92
N GLY A 127 -3.02 -12.71 -8.34
CA GLY A 127 -2.08 -13.81 -8.11
C GLY A 127 -1.63 -14.51 -9.40
N ASP A 128 -1.92 -13.92 -10.55
CA ASP A 128 -1.45 -14.39 -11.83
C ASP A 128 -0.04 -13.84 -12.03
N THR A 129 0.94 -14.72 -12.04
CA THR A 129 2.32 -14.38 -12.33
C THR A 129 2.39 -13.89 -13.76
N ALA A 130 2.41 -12.57 -13.95
CA ALA A 130 2.71 -11.99 -15.27
C ALA A 130 4.11 -12.45 -15.66
N ASN A 131 4.24 -13.15 -16.78
CA ASN A 131 5.53 -13.48 -17.34
C ASN A 131 6.18 -12.19 -17.87
N VAL A 132 6.90 -11.49 -17.00
CA VAL A 132 7.64 -10.25 -17.34
C VAL A 132 8.91 -10.51 -18.12
N TRP A 133 9.23 -11.79 -18.37
CA TRP A 133 10.42 -12.19 -19.09
C TRP A 133 10.12 -12.49 -20.57
N ASN A 134 10.47 -11.54 -21.43
CA ASN A 134 10.37 -11.70 -22.89
C ASN A 134 11.64 -12.33 -23.51
N GLY A 135 12.58 -12.77 -22.70
CA GLY A 135 13.84 -13.38 -23.15
C GLY A 135 13.78 -14.90 -23.23
N SER A 136 14.93 -15.50 -23.48
CA SER A 136 15.11 -16.94 -23.44
C SER A 136 14.75 -17.50 -22.05
N LYS A 137 14.12 -18.67 -21.99
CA LYS A 137 13.81 -19.38 -20.74
C LYS A 137 15.04 -19.86 -19.95
N SER A 138 16.24 -19.65 -20.49
CA SER A 138 17.52 -19.98 -19.85
C SER A 138 18.26 -18.71 -19.46
N ILE A 139 18.73 -18.65 -18.23
CA ILE A 139 19.59 -17.58 -17.72
C ILE A 139 21.02 -18.08 -17.70
N LEU A 140 21.91 -17.38 -18.40
CA LEU A 140 23.34 -17.61 -18.35
C LEU A 140 23.95 -16.78 -17.21
N LEU A 141 24.40 -17.45 -16.16
CA LEU A 141 25.20 -16.83 -15.12
C LEU A 141 26.67 -16.91 -15.50
N MET A 142 27.29 -15.76 -15.76
CA MET A 142 28.75 -15.67 -15.97
C MET A 142 29.42 -15.23 -14.67
N PRO A 143 30.02 -16.13 -13.90
CA PRO A 143 30.90 -15.70 -12.83
C PRO A 143 32.20 -15.13 -13.42
N THR A 144 32.86 -14.26 -12.66
CA THR A 144 34.17 -13.67 -13.02
C THR A 144 35.18 -14.70 -13.41
N ALA A 145 36.07 -14.33 -14.31
CA ALA A 145 37.08 -15.19 -14.96
C ALA A 145 37.86 -16.11 -14.00
N PRO A 146 38.18 -17.36 -14.41
CA PRO A 146 37.91 -17.96 -15.72
C PRO A 146 36.44 -18.38 -15.83
N TYR A 147 35.80 -17.98 -16.92
CA TYR A 147 34.35 -18.04 -17.12
C TYR A 147 33.82 -19.47 -17.06
N ASN A 148 33.18 -19.84 -15.96
CA ASN A 148 32.31 -21.00 -15.90
C ASN A 148 30.90 -20.53 -16.21
N VAL A 149 30.34 -20.99 -17.31
CA VAL A 149 28.95 -20.74 -17.68
C VAL A 149 28.09 -21.82 -17.04
N SER A 150 27.23 -21.42 -16.10
CA SER A 150 26.16 -22.31 -15.60
C SER A 150 24.83 -21.83 -16.17
N SER A 151 24.11 -22.72 -16.83
CA SER A 151 22.74 -22.48 -17.28
C SER A 151 21.78 -23.36 -16.48
N PHE A 152 20.59 -22.83 -16.17
CA PHE A 152 19.51 -23.62 -15.66
C PHE A 152 18.23 -23.32 -16.45
N ASP A 153 17.44 -24.34 -16.68
CA ASP A 153 16.14 -24.19 -17.35
C ASP A 153 15.06 -24.04 -16.29
N ILE A 154 14.24 -23.00 -16.43
CA ILE A 154 13.03 -22.83 -15.61
C ILE A 154 11.92 -23.61 -16.28
N LEU A 155 11.47 -24.70 -15.65
CA LEU A 155 10.34 -25.49 -16.14
C LEU A 155 9.03 -24.70 -16.00
N ALA A 156 8.18 -24.78 -17.02
CA ALA A 156 7.02 -23.92 -17.20
C ALA A 156 5.92 -24.03 -16.11
N ASP A 157 6.00 -25.05 -15.23
CA ASP A 157 4.99 -25.34 -14.19
C ASP A 157 5.52 -25.22 -12.75
N THR A 158 6.67 -24.58 -12.53
CA THR A 158 7.17 -24.34 -11.17
C THR A 158 6.76 -22.98 -10.68
N THR A 159 5.83 -22.93 -9.73
CA THR A 159 5.57 -21.78 -8.88
C THR A 159 6.71 -21.62 -7.87
N TYR A 160 7.38 -20.50 -7.90
CA TYR A 160 8.38 -20.09 -6.91
C TYR A 160 7.79 -19.11 -5.92
#